data_4db17d28996df3f7980715eab8337e70
#
_entry.id   4db17d28996df3f7980715eab8337e70
#
_cell.length_a   1.000
_cell.length_b   1.000
_cell.length_c   1.000
_cell.angle_alpha   90.00
_cell.angle_beta   90.00
_cell.angle_gamma   90.00
#
_symmetry.space_group_name_H-M   'P 1'
#
loop_
_entity.id
_entity.type
_entity.pdbx_description
1 polymer ?
#
loop_
_entity_poly.entity_id
_entity_poly.type
_entity_poly.pdbx_seq_one_letter_code
_entity_poly.pdbx_strand_id
1 'polypeptide(L)'
;PSGGEEVYYGDGIGGFTTVWKTTGPLGDEDFTLFNSGKADASAQADMFTQALCAHFPMIFHPDPRRVMVLGLASGITAGEVLHYPVDSLDILEINRQVPEASRFFAPWNNNVLEHPRTRLILEDGKAHLSLTDRRYDVIISEPSNPWMAGLAQLYSLDFFAAARSRLEPGGLFVQFLHSYQMDWSTFSLVGRTFATAFPNSMLVRTLPSPEGEGGPASDFLLIGFNGEKVLDEAAARRRLPHARRSRNVSLAGPEVLYRLVESDDPAALFGPGPIHTDDVPVLEFAAPRLIYTDGGSAIRGRIREGATLSPALRMATARAEASVDAQIDFAAYALSLFRPYPDMVDLSRADPGQSARFLGLVATYCGANSISDFSPFTPESARRICVASQVGALQKRMAAPGPGKARALLGMAALYDHAGVRERALPLYRRAMEAGRADPGLAETARKRLEFLAAERPSRGQDN
;
A
#
# COMPACT_ATOMS: atom_id res chain seq x y z
N PRO A 1 2.84 15.17 -13.66
CA PRO A 1 4.03 14.35 -13.42
C PRO A 1 5.08 14.62 -14.49
N SER A 2 6.29 15.02 -14.11
CA SER A 2 7.39 15.21 -15.05
C SER A 2 7.83 13.84 -15.57
N GLY A 3 7.61 13.56 -16.88
CA GLY A 3 8.06 12.35 -17.55
C GLY A 3 7.03 11.26 -17.80
N GLY A 4 5.75 11.53 -17.58
CA GLY A 4 4.64 10.61 -17.92
C GLY A 4 3.91 11.01 -19.20
N GLU A 5 3.14 10.08 -19.76
CA GLU A 5 2.21 10.24 -20.88
C GLU A 5 0.78 10.27 -20.35
N GLU A 6 -0.01 11.27 -20.74
CA GLU A 6 -1.44 11.27 -20.49
C GLU A 6 -2.12 10.32 -21.48
N VAL A 7 -2.68 9.21 -20.95
CA VAL A 7 -3.33 8.18 -21.77
C VAL A 7 -4.84 8.26 -21.74
N TYR A 8 -5.40 9.06 -20.84
CA TYR A 8 -6.83 9.32 -20.74
C TYR A 8 -7.11 10.70 -20.16
N TYR A 9 -8.09 11.39 -20.74
CA TYR A 9 -8.70 12.63 -20.23
C TYR A 9 -10.21 12.58 -20.41
N GLY A 10 -10.96 12.93 -19.38
CA GLY A 10 -12.40 13.02 -19.41
C GLY A 10 -12.94 14.11 -18.50
N ASP A 11 -13.76 15.00 -19.05
CA ASP A 11 -14.50 16.00 -18.27
C ASP A 11 -15.70 15.36 -17.58
N GLY A 12 -15.89 15.63 -16.29
CA GLY A 12 -16.96 15.10 -15.48
C GLY A 12 -17.62 16.15 -14.57
N ILE A 13 -18.62 15.71 -13.82
CA ILE A 13 -19.26 16.56 -12.81
C ILE A 13 -18.24 16.81 -11.68
N GLY A 14 -17.96 18.08 -11.42
CA GLY A 14 -17.04 18.48 -10.35
C GLY A 14 -15.57 18.53 -10.75
N GLY A 15 -15.22 18.31 -12.03
CA GLY A 15 -13.85 18.41 -12.51
C GLY A 15 -13.53 17.46 -13.67
N PHE A 16 -12.27 17.12 -13.81
CA PHE A 16 -11.78 16.23 -14.86
C PHE A 16 -11.07 15.01 -14.25
N THR A 17 -11.09 13.90 -14.99
CA THR A 17 -10.35 12.68 -14.65
C THR A 17 -9.29 12.44 -15.70
N THR A 18 -8.05 12.16 -15.27
CA THR A 18 -6.96 11.78 -16.18
C THR A 18 -6.30 10.49 -15.70
N VAL A 19 -5.73 9.75 -16.66
CA VAL A 19 -4.83 8.64 -16.36
C VAL A 19 -3.47 8.96 -16.99
N TRP A 20 -2.45 8.91 -16.18
CA TRP A 20 -1.07 9.08 -16.59
C TRP A 20 -0.34 7.76 -16.51
N LYS A 21 0.39 7.47 -17.58
CA LYS A 21 1.29 6.32 -17.67
C LYS A 21 2.71 6.79 -17.49
N THR A 22 3.43 6.18 -16.58
CA THR A 22 4.88 6.36 -16.42
C THR A 22 5.58 5.05 -16.72
N THR A 23 6.78 5.12 -17.29
CA THR A 23 7.59 3.93 -17.57
C THR A 23 8.86 4.03 -16.73
N GLY A 24 9.05 3.06 -15.88
CA GLY A 24 10.25 2.94 -15.05
C GLY A 24 11.50 2.61 -15.88
N PRO A 25 12.70 2.72 -15.27
CA PRO A 25 13.97 2.48 -15.95
C PRO A 25 14.12 1.07 -16.52
N LEU A 26 13.36 0.10 -15.99
CA LEU A 26 13.37 -1.31 -16.42
C LEU A 26 12.28 -1.62 -17.45
N GLY A 27 11.49 -0.61 -17.88
CA GLY A 27 10.39 -0.77 -18.81
C GLY A 27 9.09 -1.20 -18.14
N ASP A 28 9.04 -1.23 -16.80
CA ASP A 28 7.82 -1.41 -16.02
C ASP A 28 6.91 -0.20 -16.19
N GLU A 29 5.63 -0.46 -16.37
CA GLU A 29 4.62 0.56 -16.57
C GLU A 29 3.83 0.75 -15.28
N ASP A 30 3.69 2.01 -14.85
CA ASP A 30 2.80 2.40 -13.77
C ASP A 30 1.71 3.34 -14.29
N PHE A 31 0.51 3.18 -13.79
CA PHE A 31 -0.64 4.00 -14.12
C PHE A 31 -1.13 4.72 -12.87
N THR A 32 -1.36 6.01 -12.99
CA THR A 32 -1.92 6.83 -11.90
C THR A 32 -3.17 7.56 -12.40
N LEU A 33 -4.26 7.38 -11.68
CA LEU A 33 -5.52 8.08 -11.91
C LEU A 33 -5.55 9.37 -11.08
N PHE A 34 -5.91 10.46 -11.72
CA PHE A 34 -6.07 11.76 -11.08
C PHE A 34 -7.51 12.26 -11.26
N ASN A 35 -8.09 12.78 -10.19
CA ASN A 35 -9.32 13.56 -10.24
C ASN A 35 -9.00 15.01 -9.88
N SER A 36 -9.35 15.94 -10.79
CA SER A 36 -9.08 17.39 -10.66
C SER A 36 -7.61 17.69 -10.28
N GLY A 37 -6.67 16.93 -10.85
CA GLY A 37 -5.23 17.09 -10.63
C GLY A 37 -4.68 16.43 -9.35
N LYS A 38 -5.52 15.83 -8.50
CA LYS A 38 -5.09 15.07 -7.33
C LYS A 38 -5.00 13.58 -7.69
N ALA A 39 -3.89 12.92 -7.38
CA ALA A 39 -3.75 11.47 -7.50
C ALA A 39 -4.69 10.76 -6.53
N ASP A 40 -5.59 9.92 -7.05
CA ASP A 40 -6.57 9.17 -6.27
C ASP A 40 -6.27 7.67 -6.20
N ALA A 41 -5.63 7.12 -7.22
CA ALA A 41 -5.22 5.72 -7.24
C ALA A 41 -4.03 5.50 -8.17
N SER A 42 -3.17 4.54 -7.85
CA SER A 42 -2.08 4.10 -8.71
C SER A 42 -2.01 2.57 -8.78
N ALA A 43 -1.32 2.06 -9.80
CA ALA A 43 -1.09 0.63 -9.93
C ALA A 43 0.06 0.12 -9.03
N GLN A 44 0.82 1.01 -8.39
CA GLN A 44 1.96 0.64 -7.54
C GLN A 44 1.95 1.34 -6.17
N ALA A 45 1.93 2.67 -6.12
CA ALA A 45 2.26 3.43 -4.92
C ALA A 45 1.31 3.22 -3.73
N ASP A 46 0.01 3.02 -3.98
CA ASP A 46 -1.05 2.80 -2.97
C ASP A 46 -1.78 1.45 -3.12
N MET A 47 -1.20 0.53 -3.90
CA MET A 47 -1.72 -0.81 -4.14
C MET A 47 -2.10 -1.55 -2.85
N PHE A 48 -1.28 -1.43 -1.81
CA PHE A 48 -1.50 -2.06 -0.52
C PHE A 48 -2.74 -1.52 0.20
N THR A 49 -3.00 -0.21 0.14
CA THR A 49 -4.19 0.41 0.72
C THR A 49 -5.43 -0.13 0.04
N GLN A 50 -5.48 -0.07 -1.28
CA GLN A 50 -6.59 -0.58 -2.07
C GLN A 50 -6.83 -2.07 -1.81
N ALA A 51 -5.78 -2.90 -1.80
CA ALA A 51 -5.92 -4.33 -1.54
C ALA A 51 -6.37 -4.62 -0.11
N LEU A 52 -5.84 -3.92 0.92
CA LEU A 52 -6.25 -4.15 2.30
C LEU A 52 -7.65 -3.66 2.61
N CYS A 53 -8.14 -2.61 1.96
CA CYS A 53 -9.55 -2.19 2.04
C CYS A 53 -10.48 -3.37 1.76
N ALA A 54 -10.13 -4.21 0.79
CA ALA A 54 -10.88 -5.43 0.47
C ALA A 54 -10.52 -6.60 1.40
N HIS A 55 -9.25 -6.97 1.48
CA HIS A 55 -8.84 -8.22 2.13
C HIS A 55 -9.13 -8.25 3.63
N PHE A 56 -8.98 -7.13 4.35
CA PHE A 56 -9.20 -7.12 5.79
C PHE A 56 -10.65 -7.54 6.14
N PRO A 57 -11.71 -6.86 5.66
CA PRO A 57 -13.08 -7.26 5.98
C PRO A 57 -13.43 -8.62 5.38
N MET A 58 -12.97 -8.93 4.17
CA MET A 58 -13.30 -10.18 3.50
C MET A 58 -12.68 -11.40 4.17
N ILE A 59 -11.56 -11.27 4.87
CA ILE A 59 -10.92 -12.35 5.63
C ILE A 59 -11.61 -12.55 6.97
N PHE A 60 -12.00 -11.48 7.67
CA PHE A 60 -12.55 -11.58 9.02
C PHE A 60 -14.08 -11.71 9.08
N HIS A 61 -14.81 -11.33 8.04
CA HIS A 61 -16.25 -11.58 8.01
C HIS A 61 -16.54 -13.09 7.83
N PRO A 62 -17.46 -13.67 8.60
CA PRO A 62 -17.72 -15.13 8.56
C PRO A 62 -18.14 -15.67 7.19
N ASP A 63 -18.98 -14.94 6.44
CA ASP A 63 -19.49 -15.34 5.12
C ASP A 63 -19.92 -14.11 4.29
N PRO A 64 -18.97 -13.32 3.72
CA PRO A 64 -19.31 -12.13 2.96
C PRO A 64 -19.87 -12.51 1.59
N ARG A 65 -21.17 -12.31 1.38
CA ARG A 65 -21.88 -12.63 0.15
C ARG A 65 -22.23 -11.39 -0.67
N ARG A 66 -22.70 -10.34 -0.01
CA ARG A 66 -23.11 -9.08 -0.65
C ARG A 66 -22.19 -7.98 -0.21
N VAL A 67 -21.44 -7.46 -1.15
CA VAL A 67 -20.41 -6.44 -0.88
C VAL A 67 -20.74 -5.17 -1.65
N MET A 68 -20.54 -4.02 -1.01
CA MET A 68 -20.57 -2.70 -1.65
C MET A 68 -19.19 -2.06 -1.54
N VAL A 69 -18.74 -1.46 -2.64
CA VAL A 69 -17.58 -0.55 -2.68
C VAL A 69 -18.06 0.82 -3.10
N LEU A 70 -17.82 1.83 -2.28
CA LEU A 70 -18.12 3.23 -2.53
C LEU A 70 -16.82 3.94 -2.95
N GLY A 71 -16.80 4.41 -4.20
CA GLY A 71 -15.63 4.88 -4.92
C GLY A 71 -15.01 3.76 -5.77
N LEU A 72 -14.95 3.96 -7.09
CA LEU A 72 -14.34 3.00 -8.02
C LEU A 72 -12.85 3.27 -8.20
N ALA A 73 -12.47 4.51 -8.44
CA ALA A 73 -11.10 4.92 -8.78
C ALA A 73 -10.45 3.98 -9.80
N SER A 74 -9.35 3.28 -9.44
CA SER A 74 -8.70 2.27 -10.29
C SER A 74 -9.52 0.99 -10.45
N GLY A 75 -10.46 0.72 -9.54
CA GLY A 75 -11.20 -0.53 -9.44
C GLY A 75 -10.44 -1.67 -8.74
N ILE A 76 -9.23 -1.46 -8.24
CA ILE A 76 -8.42 -2.51 -7.62
C ILE A 76 -9.09 -3.06 -6.37
N THR A 77 -9.55 -2.21 -5.45
CA THR A 77 -10.29 -2.65 -4.25
C THR A 77 -11.46 -3.56 -4.60
N ALA A 78 -12.28 -3.15 -5.55
CA ALA A 78 -13.41 -3.93 -6.02
C ALA A 78 -12.97 -5.25 -6.70
N GLY A 79 -11.87 -5.21 -7.45
CA GLY A 79 -11.28 -6.38 -8.08
C GLY A 79 -10.75 -7.41 -7.07
N GLU A 80 -10.17 -6.96 -5.95
CA GLU A 80 -9.71 -7.83 -4.87
C GLU A 80 -10.87 -8.54 -4.15
N VAL A 81 -12.03 -7.90 -4.03
CA VAL A 81 -13.26 -8.52 -3.51
C VAL A 81 -13.66 -9.75 -4.34
N LEU A 82 -13.45 -9.73 -5.65
CA LEU A 82 -13.84 -10.83 -6.56
C LEU A 82 -13.02 -12.11 -6.39
N HIS A 83 -11.91 -12.08 -5.67
CA HIS A 83 -11.20 -13.31 -5.27
C HIS A 83 -12.03 -14.18 -4.30
N TYR A 84 -12.98 -13.59 -3.61
CA TYR A 84 -13.85 -14.27 -2.64
C TYR A 84 -15.16 -14.74 -3.28
N PRO A 85 -15.86 -15.73 -2.67
CA PRO A 85 -17.10 -16.28 -3.22
C PRO A 85 -18.31 -15.39 -2.92
N VAL A 86 -18.24 -14.11 -3.34
CA VAL A 86 -19.37 -13.18 -3.20
C VAL A 86 -20.48 -13.49 -4.21
N ASP A 87 -21.74 -13.26 -3.82
CA ASP A 87 -22.90 -13.41 -4.69
C ASP A 87 -23.10 -12.14 -5.55
N SER A 88 -22.84 -10.98 -4.97
CA SER A 88 -22.92 -9.69 -5.65
C SER A 88 -21.92 -8.67 -5.12
N LEU A 89 -21.44 -7.83 -6.02
CA LEU A 89 -20.59 -6.68 -5.76
C LEU A 89 -21.24 -5.44 -6.38
N ASP A 90 -21.71 -4.51 -5.55
CA ASP A 90 -22.21 -3.22 -5.98
C ASP A 90 -21.06 -2.19 -5.86
N ILE A 91 -20.80 -1.47 -6.95
CA ILE A 91 -19.80 -0.39 -6.98
C ILE A 91 -20.54 0.92 -7.21
N LEU A 92 -20.42 1.84 -6.28
CA LEU A 92 -20.97 3.18 -6.40
C LEU A 92 -19.88 4.15 -6.85
N GLU A 93 -20.18 4.90 -7.89
CA GLU A 93 -19.30 5.94 -8.44
C GLU A 93 -20.15 7.12 -8.89
N ILE A 94 -19.75 8.33 -8.47
CA ILE A 94 -20.48 9.56 -8.85
C ILE A 94 -19.97 10.12 -10.19
N ASN A 95 -18.69 9.93 -10.48
CA ASN A 95 -18.05 10.49 -11.66
C ASN A 95 -18.12 9.50 -12.83
N ARG A 96 -18.86 9.87 -13.88
CA ARG A 96 -19.07 9.03 -15.08
C ARG A 96 -17.79 8.79 -15.89
N GLN A 97 -16.70 9.52 -15.64
CA GLN A 97 -15.43 9.36 -16.35
C GLN A 97 -14.55 8.28 -15.71
N VAL A 98 -14.72 8.04 -14.40
CA VAL A 98 -13.92 7.07 -13.67
C VAL A 98 -14.05 5.63 -14.18
N PRO A 99 -15.24 5.12 -14.57
CA PRO A 99 -15.36 3.79 -15.16
C PRO A 99 -14.51 3.58 -16.43
N GLU A 100 -14.42 4.57 -17.30
CA GLU A 100 -13.55 4.47 -18.49
C GLU A 100 -12.07 4.56 -18.09
N ALA A 101 -11.72 5.45 -17.17
CA ALA A 101 -10.37 5.56 -16.63
C ALA A 101 -9.91 4.28 -15.94
N SER A 102 -10.79 3.57 -15.22
CA SER A 102 -10.47 2.35 -14.50
C SER A 102 -10.06 1.17 -15.42
N ARG A 103 -10.45 1.21 -16.71
CA ARG A 103 -10.06 0.18 -17.70
C ARG A 103 -8.55 0.11 -17.93
N PHE A 104 -7.82 1.20 -17.72
CA PHE A 104 -6.36 1.21 -17.80
C PHE A 104 -5.71 0.38 -16.69
N PHE A 105 -6.45 0.09 -15.63
CA PHE A 105 -6.01 -0.71 -14.49
C PHE A 105 -6.44 -2.19 -14.60
N ALA A 106 -6.97 -2.63 -15.75
CA ALA A 106 -7.46 -3.98 -15.98
C ALA A 106 -6.49 -5.11 -15.54
N PRO A 107 -5.15 -4.99 -15.71
CA PRO A 107 -4.20 -6.00 -15.23
C PRO A 107 -4.23 -6.21 -13.71
N TRP A 108 -4.63 -5.19 -12.93
CA TRP A 108 -4.62 -5.21 -11.47
C TRP A 108 -6.02 -5.26 -10.85
N ASN A 109 -7.06 -4.78 -11.55
CA ASN A 109 -8.43 -4.75 -11.03
C ASN A 109 -9.30 -5.95 -11.46
N ASN A 110 -8.70 -7.00 -12.04
CA ASN A 110 -9.39 -8.22 -12.47
C ASN A 110 -10.56 -7.99 -13.44
N ASN A 111 -10.50 -6.94 -14.28
CA ASN A 111 -11.60 -6.53 -15.17
C ASN A 111 -12.94 -6.42 -14.42
N VAL A 112 -12.92 -5.81 -13.25
CA VAL A 112 -14.04 -5.82 -12.30
C VAL A 112 -15.36 -5.35 -12.88
N LEU A 113 -15.36 -4.37 -13.79
CA LEU A 113 -16.57 -3.83 -14.42
C LEU A 113 -17.25 -4.81 -15.39
N GLU A 114 -16.51 -5.77 -15.92
CA GLU A 114 -17.01 -6.80 -16.85
C GLU A 114 -17.42 -8.10 -16.14
N HIS A 115 -17.19 -8.17 -14.84
CA HIS A 115 -17.44 -9.38 -14.08
C HIS A 115 -18.95 -9.57 -13.81
N PRO A 116 -19.54 -10.77 -14.06
CA PRO A 116 -20.99 -10.98 -13.98
C PRO A 116 -21.63 -10.77 -12.60
N ARG A 117 -20.83 -10.77 -11.52
CA ARG A 117 -21.29 -10.47 -10.16
C ARG A 117 -21.22 -8.98 -9.82
N THR A 118 -20.64 -8.15 -10.69
CA THR A 118 -20.47 -6.72 -10.47
C THR A 118 -21.64 -5.93 -11.04
N ARG A 119 -22.11 -4.96 -10.28
CA ARG A 119 -23.06 -3.94 -10.71
C ARG A 119 -22.50 -2.56 -10.44
N LEU A 120 -22.21 -1.80 -11.49
CA LEU A 120 -21.85 -0.39 -11.39
C LEU A 120 -23.11 0.45 -11.23
N ILE A 121 -23.11 1.35 -10.25
CA ILE A 121 -24.20 2.28 -9.91
C ILE A 121 -23.62 3.67 -9.94
N LEU A 122 -24.07 4.47 -10.91
CA LEU A 122 -23.62 5.85 -11.11
C LEU A 122 -24.51 6.81 -10.30
N GLU A 123 -24.28 6.85 -8.99
CA GLU A 123 -25.04 7.64 -8.02
C GLU A 123 -24.12 8.20 -6.92
N ASP A 124 -24.63 9.23 -6.21
CA ASP A 124 -24.03 9.69 -4.97
C ASP A 124 -24.14 8.61 -3.89
N GLY A 125 -23.00 8.24 -3.28
CA GLY A 125 -22.96 7.12 -2.34
C GLY A 125 -23.76 7.33 -1.06
N LYS A 126 -23.81 8.57 -0.54
CA LYS A 126 -24.59 8.91 0.65
C LYS A 126 -26.08 8.88 0.37
N ALA A 127 -26.50 9.47 -0.76
CA ALA A 127 -27.88 9.42 -1.20
C ALA A 127 -28.34 7.96 -1.42
N HIS A 128 -27.51 7.14 -2.09
CA HIS A 128 -27.83 5.73 -2.32
C HIS A 128 -28.03 4.96 -1.01
N LEU A 129 -27.11 5.10 -0.04
CA LEU A 129 -27.23 4.43 1.26
C LEU A 129 -28.48 4.86 2.03
N SER A 130 -28.92 6.12 1.84
CA SER A 130 -30.14 6.63 2.49
C SER A 130 -31.40 6.05 1.86
N LEU A 131 -31.41 5.80 0.56
CA LEU A 131 -32.58 5.45 -0.23
C LEU A 131 -32.73 3.94 -0.50
N THR A 132 -31.62 3.19 -0.56
CA THR A 132 -31.68 1.74 -0.87
C THR A 132 -32.24 0.93 0.29
N ASP A 133 -33.01 -0.12 -0.03
CA ASP A 133 -33.42 -1.13 0.95
C ASP A 133 -32.44 -2.31 1.03
N ARG A 134 -31.42 -2.33 0.19
CA ARG A 134 -30.41 -3.41 0.18
C ARG A 134 -29.57 -3.39 1.44
N ARG A 135 -29.21 -4.58 1.89
CA ARG A 135 -28.26 -4.78 2.99
C ARG A 135 -27.05 -5.54 2.50
N TYR A 136 -25.91 -5.27 3.13
CA TYR A 136 -24.61 -5.79 2.73
C TYR A 136 -23.90 -6.44 3.91
N ASP A 137 -23.14 -7.47 3.63
CA ASP A 137 -22.26 -8.10 4.62
C ASP A 137 -21.02 -7.26 4.85
N VAL A 138 -20.53 -6.60 3.78
CA VAL A 138 -19.39 -5.71 3.83
C VAL A 138 -19.68 -4.46 3.01
N ILE A 139 -19.39 -3.29 3.59
CA ILE A 139 -19.39 -2.00 2.89
C ILE A 139 -17.98 -1.43 3.02
N ILE A 140 -17.35 -1.10 1.89
CA ILE A 140 -16.02 -0.48 1.81
C ILE A 140 -16.21 0.94 1.27
N SER A 141 -15.81 1.94 2.05
CA SER A 141 -15.85 3.35 1.66
C SER A 141 -14.43 3.87 1.48
N GLU A 142 -14.10 4.18 0.24
CA GLU A 142 -12.79 4.66 -0.19
C GLU A 142 -12.93 5.99 -0.95
N PRO A 143 -13.47 7.05 -0.28
CA PRO A 143 -13.63 8.34 -0.91
C PRO A 143 -12.26 9.00 -1.11
N SER A 144 -12.21 9.97 -2.02
CA SER A 144 -11.08 10.88 -2.11
C SER A 144 -10.98 11.75 -0.84
N ASN A 145 -10.02 12.67 -0.79
CA ASN A 145 -9.65 13.35 0.43
C ASN A 145 -10.70 14.39 0.90
N PRO A 146 -10.90 14.55 2.21
CA PRO A 146 -11.97 15.40 2.76
C PRO A 146 -11.80 16.91 2.52
N TRP A 147 -10.63 17.37 2.06
CA TRP A 147 -10.47 18.79 1.66
C TRP A 147 -11.05 19.12 0.28
N MET A 148 -11.43 18.12 -0.51
CA MET A 148 -12.16 18.32 -1.76
C MET A 148 -13.62 18.64 -1.42
N ALA A 149 -14.15 19.68 -2.06
CA ALA A 149 -15.50 20.18 -1.79
C ALA A 149 -16.56 19.08 -1.84
N GLY A 150 -17.36 18.97 -0.80
CA GLY A 150 -18.44 18.01 -0.66
C GLY A 150 -18.02 16.62 -0.23
N LEU A 151 -16.71 16.28 -0.15
CA LEU A 151 -16.30 14.93 0.28
C LEU A 151 -16.25 14.77 1.78
N ALA A 152 -16.14 15.85 2.57
CA ALA A 152 -16.18 15.77 4.01
C ALA A 152 -17.47 15.13 4.55
N GLN A 153 -18.59 15.24 3.82
CA GLN A 153 -19.86 14.60 4.19
C GLN A 153 -19.79 13.06 4.24
N LEU A 154 -18.83 12.43 3.55
CA LEU A 154 -18.58 10.98 3.59
C LEU A 154 -17.78 10.55 4.85
N TYR A 155 -17.52 11.49 5.74
CA TYR A 155 -16.91 11.29 7.06
C TYR A 155 -17.83 11.77 8.20
N SER A 156 -19.10 12.11 7.89
CA SER A 156 -20.06 12.58 8.88
C SER A 156 -20.69 11.43 9.66
N LEU A 157 -21.17 11.73 10.88
CA LEU A 157 -21.94 10.79 11.69
C LEU A 157 -23.18 10.28 10.93
N ASP A 158 -23.84 11.18 10.19
CA ASP A 158 -25.02 10.87 9.40
C ASP A 158 -24.72 9.83 8.31
N PHE A 159 -23.60 10.00 7.61
CA PHE A 159 -23.13 9.03 6.62
C PHE A 159 -22.78 7.68 7.26
N PHE A 160 -22.04 7.68 8.37
CA PHE A 160 -21.68 6.45 9.06
C PHE A 160 -22.90 5.71 9.64
N ALA A 161 -23.89 6.45 10.15
CA ALA A 161 -25.15 5.88 10.61
C ALA A 161 -25.96 5.29 9.46
N ALA A 162 -26.03 5.97 8.31
CA ALA A 162 -26.66 5.45 7.10
C ALA A 162 -25.97 4.15 6.65
N ALA A 163 -24.63 4.14 6.56
CA ALA A 163 -23.88 2.93 6.19
C ALA A 163 -24.15 1.77 7.17
N ARG A 164 -24.09 2.04 8.49
CA ARG A 164 -24.39 1.04 9.51
C ARG A 164 -25.79 0.46 9.37
N SER A 165 -26.78 1.28 9.04
CA SER A 165 -28.18 0.83 8.85
C SER A 165 -28.34 -0.14 7.66
N ARG A 166 -27.40 -0.14 6.72
CA ARG A 166 -27.38 -1.00 5.53
C ARG A 166 -26.47 -2.22 5.68
N LEU A 167 -25.83 -2.38 6.83
CA LEU A 167 -25.13 -3.62 7.15
C LEU A 167 -26.09 -4.68 7.69
N GLU A 168 -25.81 -5.92 7.32
CA GLU A 168 -26.42 -7.07 8.00
C GLU A 168 -25.90 -7.18 9.45
N PRO A 169 -26.60 -7.89 10.34
CA PRO A 169 -26.06 -8.20 11.66
C PRO A 169 -24.70 -8.94 11.52
N GLY A 170 -23.67 -8.45 12.20
CA GLY A 170 -22.30 -8.96 12.07
C GLY A 170 -21.53 -8.43 10.86
N GLY A 171 -22.15 -7.59 10.03
CA GLY A 171 -21.49 -6.98 8.87
C GLY A 171 -20.39 -6.00 9.26
N LEU A 172 -19.47 -5.74 8.32
CA LEU A 172 -18.33 -4.86 8.50
C LEU A 172 -18.40 -3.63 7.61
N PHE A 173 -18.03 -2.48 8.17
CA PHE A 173 -17.83 -1.25 7.43
C PHE A 173 -16.36 -0.85 7.47
N VAL A 174 -15.79 -0.53 6.32
CA VAL A 174 -14.42 -0.04 6.17
C VAL A 174 -14.46 1.39 5.68
N GLN A 175 -13.78 2.29 6.38
CA GLN A 175 -13.56 3.67 5.94
C GLN A 175 -12.09 3.93 5.77
N PHE A 176 -11.68 4.32 4.57
CA PHE A 176 -10.35 4.82 4.29
C PHE A 176 -10.13 6.17 4.99
N LEU A 177 -8.95 6.33 5.59
CA LEU A 177 -8.51 7.56 6.24
C LEU A 177 -6.99 7.72 6.06
N HIS A 178 -6.55 8.85 5.57
CA HIS A 178 -5.12 9.17 5.42
C HIS A 178 -4.61 10.05 6.57
N SER A 179 -3.29 10.08 6.79
CA SER A 179 -2.65 10.96 7.79
C SER A 179 -1.85 12.11 7.18
N TYR A 180 -1.62 12.12 5.87
CA TYR A 180 -0.99 13.23 5.17
C TYR A 180 -1.98 14.39 5.03
N GLN A 181 -1.47 15.62 5.03
CA GLN A 181 -2.31 16.83 4.91
C GLN A 181 -3.44 16.88 5.96
N MET A 182 -3.15 16.35 7.15
CA MET A 182 -3.99 16.39 8.33
C MET A 182 -3.18 16.72 9.58
N ASP A 183 -3.81 17.30 10.58
CA ASP A 183 -3.30 17.37 11.94
C ASP A 183 -4.02 16.37 12.86
N TRP A 184 -3.53 16.21 14.08
CA TRP A 184 -4.16 15.33 15.07
C TRP A 184 -5.60 15.72 15.38
N SER A 185 -5.92 17.02 15.41
CA SER A 185 -7.28 17.50 15.71
C SER A 185 -8.27 16.99 14.66
N THR A 186 -7.92 17.13 13.38
CA THR A 186 -8.76 16.72 12.25
C THR A 186 -8.82 15.19 12.13
N PHE A 187 -7.68 14.50 12.28
CA PHE A 187 -7.63 13.04 12.25
C PHE A 187 -8.47 12.43 13.39
N SER A 188 -8.33 12.95 14.61
CA SER A 188 -9.10 12.48 15.77
C SER A 188 -10.59 12.87 15.71
N LEU A 189 -10.94 13.96 15.04
CA LEU A 189 -12.33 14.31 14.76
C LEU A 189 -13.02 13.21 13.93
N VAL A 190 -12.40 12.78 12.84
CA VAL A 190 -12.93 11.69 12.00
C VAL A 190 -13.02 10.39 12.81
N GLY A 191 -11.96 10.04 13.53
CA GLY A 191 -11.93 8.81 14.32
C GLY A 191 -13.01 8.78 15.44
N ARG A 192 -13.25 9.89 16.14
CA ARG A 192 -14.34 10.00 17.13
C ARG A 192 -15.70 9.89 16.49
N THR A 193 -15.90 10.57 15.37
CA THR A 193 -17.16 10.52 14.63
C THR A 193 -17.46 9.08 14.22
N PHE A 194 -16.46 8.38 13.70
CA PHE A 194 -16.57 6.97 13.34
C PHE A 194 -16.89 6.07 14.55
N ALA A 195 -16.13 6.21 15.65
CA ALA A 195 -16.33 5.41 16.86
C ALA A 195 -17.70 5.68 17.52
N THR A 196 -18.30 6.86 17.33
CA THR A 196 -19.65 7.16 17.75
C THR A 196 -20.70 6.35 16.98
N ALA A 197 -20.54 6.21 15.67
CA ALA A 197 -21.42 5.37 14.84
C ALA A 197 -21.15 3.87 15.04
N PHE A 198 -19.88 3.49 15.20
CA PHE A 198 -19.41 2.11 15.36
C PHE A 198 -18.65 1.96 16.68
N PRO A 199 -19.33 1.78 17.82
CA PRO A 199 -18.65 1.60 19.12
C PRO A 199 -17.71 0.39 19.14
N ASN A 200 -18.05 -0.68 18.40
CA ASN A 200 -17.19 -1.82 18.15
C ASN A 200 -16.39 -1.54 16.88
N SER A 201 -15.21 -0.96 17.01
CA SER A 201 -14.37 -0.58 15.87
C SER A 201 -12.90 -0.81 16.15
N MET A 202 -12.08 -0.65 15.11
CA MET A 202 -10.63 -0.70 15.20
C MET A 202 -9.98 0.24 14.18
N LEU A 203 -8.76 0.65 14.49
CA LEU A 203 -7.87 1.39 13.61
C LEU A 203 -6.79 0.47 13.11
N VAL A 204 -6.66 0.37 11.80
CA VAL A 204 -5.69 -0.50 11.11
C VAL A 204 -4.81 0.38 10.24
N ARG A 205 -3.50 0.18 10.29
CA ARG A 205 -2.55 0.83 9.38
C ARG A 205 -2.33 -0.07 8.17
N THR A 206 -2.26 0.53 6.98
CA THR A 206 -2.09 -0.25 5.74
C THR A 206 -0.63 -0.60 5.45
N LEU A 207 0.31 0.24 5.88
CA LEU A 207 1.73 0.03 5.68
C LEU A 207 2.43 -0.42 6.96
N PRO A 208 3.26 -1.46 6.91
CA PRO A 208 4.21 -1.71 7.98
C PRO A 208 5.17 -0.51 8.07
N SER A 209 5.43 -0.03 9.29
CA SER A 209 6.45 1.00 9.53
C SER A 209 7.51 0.42 10.45
N PRO A 210 8.80 0.65 10.18
CA PRO A 210 9.83 0.32 11.13
C PRO A 210 9.61 1.13 12.41
N GLU A 211 10.02 0.56 13.53
CA GLU A 211 10.16 1.30 14.77
C GLU A 211 11.21 2.40 14.55
N GLY A 212 10.80 3.66 14.58
CA GLY A 212 11.69 4.80 14.38
C GLY A 212 10.96 6.06 13.93
N GLU A 213 11.54 7.20 14.24
CA GLU A 213 11.04 8.51 13.85
C GLU A 213 11.16 8.72 12.34
N GLY A 214 10.13 9.31 11.72
CA GLY A 214 10.26 9.94 10.39
C GLY A 214 9.85 9.10 9.18
N GLY A 215 9.09 8.02 9.32
CA GLY A 215 8.48 7.36 8.16
C GLY A 215 7.44 8.26 7.45
N PRO A 216 7.15 8.05 6.15
CA PRO A 216 6.18 8.84 5.41
C PRO A 216 4.79 8.76 6.04
N ALA A 217 3.93 9.74 5.71
CA ALA A 217 2.52 9.69 6.03
C ALA A 217 1.92 8.33 5.66
N SER A 218 1.01 7.83 6.48
CA SER A 218 0.43 6.49 6.33
C SER A 218 -1.06 6.58 6.05
N ASP A 219 -1.56 5.58 5.36
CA ASP A 219 -2.99 5.33 5.22
C ASP A 219 -3.46 4.42 6.35
N PHE A 220 -4.69 4.65 6.76
CA PHE A 220 -5.37 3.91 7.81
C PHE A 220 -6.74 3.44 7.32
N LEU A 221 -7.23 2.37 7.93
CA LEU A 221 -8.59 1.90 7.80
C LEU A 221 -9.27 1.98 9.16
N LEU A 222 -10.40 2.64 9.22
CA LEU A 222 -11.33 2.54 10.33
C LEU A 222 -12.28 1.39 10.00
N ILE A 223 -12.32 0.36 10.85
CA ILE A 223 -13.16 -0.83 10.65
C ILE A 223 -14.22 -0.86 11.72
N GLY A 224 -15.47 -0.78 11.31
CA GLY A 224 -16.64 -0.83 12.19
C GLY A 224 -17.37 -2.16 12.08
N PHE A 225 -17.84 -2.69 13.20
CA PHE A 225 -18.60 -3.92 13.30
C PHE A 225 -20.07 -3.61 13.64
N ASN A 226 -21.00 -4.10 12.84
CA ASN A 226 -22.42 -4.03 13.15
C ASN A 226 -22.83 -5.20 14.05
N GLY A 227 -22.34 -5.22 15.26
CA GLY A 227 -22.49 -6.27 16.25
C GLY A 227 -21.23 -6.41 17.10
N GLU A 228 -20.95 -7.61 17.56
CA GLU A 228 -19.73 -7.89 18.32
C GLU A 228 -18.48 -7.81 17.43
N LYS A 229 -17.40 -7.31 18.00
CA LYS A 229 -16.09 -7.29 17.34
C LYS A 229 -15.43 -8.66 17.50
N VAL A 230 -15.53 -9.47 16.46
CA VAL A 230 -14.97 -10.83 16.43
C VAL A 230 -13.93 -10.94 15.32
N LEU A 231 -12.69 -11.28 15.70
CA LEU A 231 -11.63 -11.66 14.77
C LEU A 231 -11.40 -13.16 14.88
N ASP A 232 -12.23 -13.93 14.20
CA ASP A 232 -12.13 -15.40 14.21
C ASP A 232 -10.94 -15.87 13.37
N GLU A 233 -9.87 -16.27 14.05
CA GLU A 233 -8.66 -16.78 13.41
C GLU A 233 -8.92 -18.01 12.55
N ALA A 234 -9.81 -18.93 12.98
CA ALA A 234 -10.10 -20.12 12.22
C ALA A 234 -10.86 -19.79 10.92
N ALA A 235 -11.82 -18.85 10.99
CA ALA A 235 -12.48 -18.32 9.79
C ALA A 235 -11.49 -17.60 8.88
N ALA A 236 -10.63 -16.77 9.42
CA ALA A 236 -9.59 -16.07 8.66
C ALA A 236 -8.68 -17.05 7.91
N ARG A 237 -8.19 -18.10 8.56
CA ARG A 237 -7.36 -19.14 7.92
C ARG A 237 -8.10 -19.89 6.81
N ARG A 238 -9.41 -20.15 6.94
CA ARG A 238 -10.21 -20.74 5.86
C ARG A 238 -10.34 -19.85 4.62
N ARG A 239 -10.24 -18.52 4.79
CA ARG A 239 -10.40 -17.53 3.70
C ARG A 239 -9.09 -17.09 3.06
N LEU A 240 -7.96 -17.26 3.72
CA LEU A 240 -6.65 -16.95 3.18
C LEU A 240 -6.36 -17.50 1.77
N PRO A 241 -6.82 -18.74 1.39
CA PRO A 241 -6.63 -19.21 0.02
C PRO A 241 -7.26 -18.30 -1.04
N HIS A 242 -8.29 -17.52 -0.70
CA HIS A 242 -8.88 -16.54 -1.60
C HIS A 242 -7.96 -15.30 -1.72
N ALA A 243 -7.46 -14.77 -0.60
CA ALA A 243 -6.51 -13.65 -0.59
C ALA A 243 -5.21 -13.98 -1.33
N ARG A 244 -4.72 -15.22 -1.24
CA ARG A 244 -3.52 -15.70 -1.96
C ARG A 244 -3.66 -15.73 -3.48
N ARG A 245 -4.86 -15.53 -4.04
CA ARG A 245 -5.08 -15.35 -5.47
C ARG A 245 -4.70 -13.95 -5.94
N SER A 246 -4.63 -12.99 -5.03
CA SER A 246 -4.17 -11.64 -5.34
C SER A 246 -2.76 -11.68 -5.94
N ARG A 247 -2.54 -10.87 -6.98
CA ARG A 247 -1.23 -10.58 -7.55
C ARG A 247 -0.67 -9.26 -7.02
N ASN A 248 -1.52 -8.51 -6.32
CA ASN A 248 -1.24 -7.16 -5.87
C ASN A 248 -0.56 -7.13 -4.50
N VAL A 249 -0.88 -8.08 -3.62
CA VAL A 249 -0.28 -8.20 -2.29
C VAL A 249 -0.05 -9.66 -1.90
N SER A 250 0.92 -9.91 -1.03
CA SER A 250 1.20 -11.23 -0.48
C SER A 250 0.63 -11.33 0.95
N LEU A 251 -0.46 -12.07 1.11
CA LEU A 251 -1.07 -12.36 2.41
C LEU A 251 -0.98 -13.87 2.69
N ALA A 252 0.06 -14.27 3.42
CA ALA A 252 0.31 -15.67 3.69
C ALA A 252 -0.43 -16.19 4.93
N GLY A 253 -0.62 -15.33 5.96
CA GLY A 253 -1.29 -15.70 7.21
C GLY A 253 -2.10 -14.53 7.79
N PRO A 254 -3.09 -14.78 8.67
CA PRO A 254 -3.85 -13.75 9.37
C PRO A 254 -2.95 -12.93 10.32
N GLU A 255 -1.80 -13.44 10.67
CA GLU A 255 -0.79 -12.81 11.49
C GLU A 255 -0.31 -11.49 10.91
N VAL A 256 -0.27 -11.39 9.57
CA VAL A 256 0.05 -10.14 8.87
C VAL A 256 -0.95 -9.06 9.26
N LEU A 257 -2.25 -9.40 9.26
CA LEU A 257 -3.32 -8.44 9.53
C LEU A 257 -3.36 -8.03 11.01
N TYR A 258 -3.11 -8.95 11.95
CA TYR A 258 -3.04 -8.61 13.38
C TYR A 258 -1.93 -7.60 13.68
N ARG A 259 -0.79 -7.70 13.01
CA ARG A 259 0.34 -6.76 13.17
C ARG A 259 0.08 -5.36 12.58
N LEU A 260 -0.95 -5.21 11.77
CA LEU A 260 -1.36 -3.93 11.19
C LEU A 260 -2.40 -3.20 12.07
N VAL A 261 -2.98 -3.87 13.07
CA VAL A 261 -3.93 -3.22 13.98
C VAL A 261 -3.19 -2.31 14.94
N GLU A 262 -3.50 -1.01 14.88
CA GLU A 262 -2.95 0.00 15.78
C GLU A 262 -3.74 0.08 17.09
N SER A 263 -5.07 0.09 17.01
CA SER A 263 -5.94 0.11 18.19
C SER A 263 -7.24 -0.61 17.90
N ASP A 264 -7.74 -1.38 18.87
CA ASP A 264 -9.07 -1.96 18.81
C ASP A 264 -10.06 -1.26 19.77
N ASP A 265 -9.67 -0.07 20.28
CA ASP A 265 -10.53 0.86 20.98
C ASP A 265 -10.30 2.30 20.48
N PRO A 266 -10.77 2.64 19.28
CA PRO A 266 -10.67 4.00 18.75
C PRO A 266 -11.36 5.05 19.61
N ALA A 267 -12.42 4.68 20.34
CA ALA A 267 -13.09 5.63 21.25
C ALA A 267 -12.16 6.10 22.38
N ALA A 268 -11.41 5.18 22.98
CA ALA A 268 -10.40 5.51 23.98
C ALA A 268 -9.22 6.27 23.35
N LEU A 269 -8.72 5.83 22.17
CA LEU A 269 -7.60 6.46 21.48
C LEU A 269 -7.87 7.93 21.15
N PHE A 270 -9.04 8.23 20.59
CA PHE A 270 -9.36 9.58 20.13
C PHE A 270 -9.96 10.47 21.24
N GLY A 271 -10.45 9.86 22.32
CA GLY A 271 -11.00 10.56 23.50
C GLY A 271 -12.25 11.39 23.19
N PRO A 272 -12.75 12.15 24.17
CA PRO A 272 -13.90 13.03 23.97
C PRO A 272 -13.54 14.25 23.13
N GLY A 273 -14.53 14.83 22.46
CA GLY A 273 -14.35 16.04 21.65
C GLY A 273 -15.46 16.25 20.62
N PRO A 274 -15.27 17.20 19.70
CA PRO A 274 -16.23 17.47 18.64
C PRO A 274 -16.51 16.26 17.77
N ILE A 275 -17.73 16.21 17.21
CA ILE A 275 -18.22 15.23 16.25
C ILE A 275 -18.55 15.97 14.94
N HIS A 276 -18.20 15.38 13.82
CA HIS A 276 -18.53 15.89 12.50
C HIS A 276 -19.90 15.35 12.07
N THR A 277 -20.86 16.23 11.83
CA THR A 277 -22.21 15.91 11.36
C THR A 277 -22.55 16.75 10.14
N ASP A 278 -23.64 16.43 9.45
CA ASP A 278 -24.13 17.23 8.33
C ASP A 278 -24.54 18.65 8.78
N ASP A 279 -25.16 18.76 9.97
CA ASP A 279 -25.59 20.05 10.53
C ASP A 279 -24.42 20.85 11.11
N VAL A 280 -23.34 20.18 11.55
CA VAL A 280 -22.13 20.81 12.09
C VAL A 280 -20.90 20.31 11.32
N PRO A 281 -20.69 20.79 10.09
CA PRO A 281 -19.71 20.24 9.15
C PRO A 281 -18.27 20.73 9.43
N VAL A 282 -17.74 20.43 10.62
CA VAL A 282 -16.42 20.91 11.09
C VAL A 282 -15.31 20.53 10.11
N LEU A 283 -15.34 19.30 9.58
CA LEU A 283 -14.31 18.77 8.66
C LEU A 283 -14.27 19.54 7.34
N GLU A 284 -15.42 19.93 6.79
CA GLU A 284 -15.54 20.70 5.55
C GLU A 284 -14.74 22.01 5.58
N PHE A 285 -14.65 22.65 6.75
CA PHE A 285 -13.95 23.91 6.93
C PHE A 285 -12.53 23.74 7.49
N ALA A 286 -12.25 22.64 8.18
CA ALA A 286 -10.94 22.38 8.76
C ALA A 286 -9.96 21.78 7.73
N ALA A 287 -10.38 20.75 6.99
CA ALA A 287 -9.51 20.00 6.10
C ALA A 287 -8.84 20.83 5.01
N PRO A 288 -9.51 21.75 4.30
CA PRO A 288 -8.87 22.57 3.26
C PRO A 288 -7.70 23.44 3.76
N ARG A 289 -7.68 23.80 5.03
CA ARG A 289 -6.60 24.60 5.64
C ARG A 289 -5.31 23.82 5.83
N LEU A 290 -5.39 22.49 5.78
CA LEU A 290 -4.29 21.58 6.09
C LEU A 290 -3.60 21.02 4.84
N ILE A 291 -4.03 21.42 3.65
CA ILE A 291 -3.56 20.84 2.36
C ILE A 291 -2.03 20.97 2.16
N TYR A 292 -1.38 21.92 2.84
CA TYR A 292 0.07 22.11 2.80
C TYR A 292 0.77 21.72 4.10
N THR A 293 0.07 21.01 5.02
CA THR A 293 0.66 20.55 6.29
C THR A 293 1.09 19.10 6.17
N ASP A 294 2.19 18.74 6.83
CA ASP A 294 2.60 17.35 7.02
C ASP A 294 2.48 16.99 8.51
N GLY A 295 1.29 16.52 8.89
CA GLY A 295 1.00 16.07 10.26
C GLY A 295 1.23 14.58 10.50
N GLY A 296 1.62 13.84 9.48
CA GLY A 296 1.69 12.37 9.53
C GLY A 296 2.56 11.82 10.68
N SER A 297 3.73 12.43 10.93
CA SER A 297 4.62 12.02 12.04
C SER A 297 3.99 12.27 13.40
N ALA A 298 3.36 13.42 13.60
CA ALA A 298 2.69 13.78 14.86
C ALA A 298 1.48 12.87 15.12
N ILE A 299 0.69 12.56 14.09
CA ILE A 299 -0.44 11.64 14.17
C ILE A 299 0.05 10.25 14.61
N ARG A 300 1.11 9.71 14.00
CA ARG A 300 1.68 8.41 14.38
C ARG A 300 2.21 8.42 15.82
N GLY A 301 2.88 9.48 16.24
CA GLY A 301 3.31 9.66 17.62
C GLY A 301 2.15 9.53 18.61
N ARG A 302 1.06 10.27 18.35
CA ARG A 302 -0.16 10.21 19.17
C ARG A 302 -0.85 8.86 19.18
N ILE A 303 -0.91 8.17 18.03
CA ILE A 303 -1.44 6.82 17.96
C ILE A 303 -0.59 5.89 18.84
N ARG A 304 0.73 5.92 18.72
CA ARG A 304 1.65 5.08 19.51
C ARG A 304 1.50 5.31 21.01
N GLU A 305 1.33 6.56 21.44
CA GLU A 305 1.16 6.92 22.87
C GLU A 305 -0.19 6.49 23.43
N GLY A 306 -1.25 6.56 22.62
CA GLY A 306 -2.65 6.36 23.08
C GLY A 306 -3.29 5.05 22.65
N ALA A 307 -2.66 4.30 21.75
CA ALA A 307 -3.24 3.05 21.20
C ALA A 307 -3.37 1.97 22.25
N THR A 308 -4.51 1.30 22.26
CA THR A 308 -4.80 0.17 23.13
C THR A 308 -5.22 -1.03 22.32
N LEU A 309 -4.73 -2.21 22.72
CA LEU A 309 -5.16 -3.49 22.18
C LEU A 309 -5.79 -4.31 23.31
N SER A 310 -6.91 -4.95 23.03
CA SER A 310 -7.52 -5.92 23.95
C SER A 310 -6.55 -7.04 24.29
N PRO A 311 -6.69 -7.73 25.43
CA PRO A 311 -5.83 -8.84 25.79
C PRO A 311 -5.76 -9.92 24.71
N ALA A 312 -6.88 -10.23 24.06
CA ALA A 312 -6.94 -11.25 23.00
C ALA A 312 -6.10 -10.83 21.78
N LEU A 313 -6.22 -9.57 21.34
CA LEU A 313 -5.47 -9.07 20.18
C LEU A 313 -3.98 -8.91 20.51
N ARG A 314 -3.63 -8.43 21.70
CA ARG A 314 -2.24 -8.42 22.17
C ARG A 314 -1.60 -9.81 22.16
N MET A 315 -2.33 -10.83 22.61
CA MET A 315 -1.84 -12.21 22.56
C MET A 315 -1.69 -12.71 21.11
N ALA A 316 -2.60 -12.36 20.20
CA ALA A 316 -2.49 -12.74 18.79
C ALA A 316 -1.27 -12.08 18.14
N THR A 317 -1.07 -10.77 18.36
CA THR A 317 0.09 -10.03 17.88
C THR A 317 1.39 -10.57 18.46
N ALA A 318 1.47 -10.81 19.78
CA ALA A 318 2.65 -11.36 20.42
C ALA A 318 2.99 -12.77 19.90
N ARG A 319 2.00 -13.63 19.62
CA ARG A 319 2.21 -14.93 18.97
C ARG A 319 2.76 -14.77 17.56
N ALA A 320 2.24 -13.80 16.81
CA ALA A 320 2.71 -13.48 15.46
C ALA A 320 4.17 -13.02 15.47
N GLU A 321 4.54 -12.17 16.43
CA GLU A 321 5.91 -11.69 16.60
C GLU A 321 6.88 -12.78 17.09
N ALA A 322 6.40 -13.71 17.88
CA ALA A 322 7.20 -14.83 18.39
C ALA A 322 7.42 -15.95 17.36
N SER A 323 6.57 -16.08 16.38
CA SER A 323 6.65 -17.12 15.33
C SER A 323 7.55 -16.67 14.18
N VAL A 324 8.60 -17.43 13.88
CA VAL A 324 9.47 -17.17 12.72
C VAL A 324 8.70 -17.26 11.41
N ASP A 325 7.78 -18.21 11.27
CA ASP A 325 6.93 -18.31 10.07
C ASP A 325 6.04 -17.06 9.89
N ALA A 326 5.43 -16.57 10.96
CA ALA A 326 4.62 -15.35 10.92
C ALA A 326 5.48 -14.09 10.64
N GLN A 327 6.72 -14.05 11.14
CA GLN A 327 7.67 -12.99 10.77
C GLN A 327 8.02 -13.04 9.28
N ILE A 328 8.26 -14.24 8.73
CA ILE A 328 8.52 -14.41 7.29
C ILE A 328 7.31 -14.02 6.45
N ASP A 329 6.10 -14.38 6.87
CA ASP A 329 4.86 -14.00 6.18
C ASP A 329 4.65 -12.48 6.18
N PHE A 330 4.95 -11.82 7.29
CA PHE A 330 4.90 -10.36 7.37
C PHE A 330 6.00 -9.69 6.54
N ALA A 331 7.20 -10.26 6.51
CA ALA A 331 8.27 -9.81 5.63
C ALA A 331 7.88 -9.98 4.15
N ALA A 332 7.23 -11.07 3.77
CA ALA A 332 6.72 -11.29 2.42
C ALA A 332 5.68 -10.23 2.02
N TYR A 333 4.76 -9.88 2.94
CA TYR A 333 3.82 -8.79 2.75
C TYR A 333 4.57 -7.47 2.54
N ALA A 334 5.50 -7.11 3.43
CA ALA A 334 6.29 -5.88 3.33
C ALA A 334 7.10 -5.79 2.02
N LEU A 335 7.70 -6.89 1.61
CA LEU A 335 8.45 -6.98 0.35
C LEU A 335 7.55 -6.84 -0.88
N SER A 336 6.33 -7.36 -0.84
CA SER A 336 5.35 -7.16 -1.93
C SER A 336 4.94 -5.70 -2.11
N LEU A 337 5.17 -4.87 -1.08
CA LEU A 337 4.91 -3.42 -1.06
C LEU A 337 6.17 -2.59 -1.32
N PHE A 338 7.23 -3.18 -1.82
CA PHE A 338 8.53 -2.52 -1.99
C PHE A 338 9.07 -1.90 -0.68
N ARG A 339 8.75 -2.49 0.47
CA ARG A 339 9.16 -2.05 1.82
C ARG A 339 9.99 -3.16 2.50
N PRO A 340 11.28 -3.29 2.19
CA PRO A 340 12.12 -4.31 2.79
C PRO A 340 12.44 -3.96 4.24
N TYR A 341 12.08 -4.86 5.14
CA TYR A 341 12.43 -4.82 6.56
C TYR A 341 13.10 -6.15 6.95
N PRO A 342 14.37 -6.35 6.59
CA PRO A 342 15.06 -7.61 6.86
C PRO A 342 15.18 -7.93 8.36
N ASP A 343 15.20 -6.91 9.22
CA ASP A 343 15.28 -7.07 10.67
C ASP A 343 13.96 -7.58 11.29
N MET A 344 12.89 -7.75 10.49
CA MET A 344 11.62 -8.31 10.93
C MET A 344 11.65 -9.81 11.16
N VAL A 345 12.70 -10.51 10.68
CA VAL A 345 12.85 -11.96 10.82
C VAL A 345 14.06 -12.27 11.67
N ASP A 346 13.83 -12.89 12.82
CA ASP A 346 14.90 -13.36 13.69
C ASP A 346 15.47 -14.69 13.15
N LEU A 347 16.44 -14.58 12.26
CA LEU A 347 17.10 -15.73 11.64
C LEU A 347 17.90 -16.58 12.63
N SER A 348 18.23 -16.07 13.84
CA SER A 348 18.93 -16.87 14.85
C SER A 348 18.04 -17.99 15.42
N ARG A 349 16.72 -17.85 15.28
CA ARG A 349 15.70 -18.80 15.71
C ARG A 349 15.11 -19.62 14.56
N ALA A 350 15.49 -19.30 13.32
CA ALA A 350 14.97 -19.96 12.14
C ALA A 350 15.64 -21.32 11.90
N ASP A 351 14.84 -22.31 11.52
CA ASP A 351 15.38 -23.54 10.98
C ASP A 351 15.93 -23.35 9.55
N PRO A 352 16.66 -24.34 8.98
CA PRO A 352 17.22 -24.21 7.62
C PRO A 352 16.15 -23.98 6.54
N GLY A 353 14.95 -24.56 6.67
CA GLY A 353 13.84 -24.38 5.72
C GLY A 353 13.27 -22.97 5.78
N GLN A 354 13.05 -22.45 6.98
CA GLN A 354 12.60 -21.08 7.24
C GLN A 354 13.62 -20.06 6.72
N SER A 355 14.90 -20.28 7.00
CA SER A 355 15.99 -19.44 6.48
C SER A 355 16.03 -19.44 4.96
N ALA A 356 15.91 -20.59 4.31
CA ALA A 356 15.89 -20.72 2.86
C ALA A 356 14.64 -20.01 2.25
N ARG A 357 13.47 -20.13 2.88
CA ARG A 357 12.24 -19.46 2.45
C ARG A 357 12.39 -17.94 2.51
N PHE A 358 12.89 -17.39 3.62
CA PHE A 358 13.12 -15.95 3.74
C PHE A 358 14.15 -15.43 2.75
N LEU A 359 15.30 -16.11 2.62
CA LEU A 359 16.34 -15.72 1.65
C LEU A 359 15.83 -15.80 0.21
N GLY A 360 14.95 -16.76 -0.10
CA GLY A 360 14.27 -16.86 -1.39
C GLY A 360 13.37 -15.65 -1.68
N LEU A 361 12.59 -15.19 -0.70
CA LEU A 361 11.78 -13.98 -0.81
C LEU A 361 12.64 -12.74 -1.07
N VAL A 362 13.70 -12.56 -0.29
CA VAL A 362 14.64 -11.44 -0.46
C VAL A 362 15.33 -11.50 -1.82
N ALA A 363 15.75 -12.68 -2.27
CA ALA A 363 16.38 -12.85 -3.59
C ALA A 363 15.43 -12.51 -4.73
N THR A 364 14.14 -12.89 -4.62
CA THR A 364 13.10 -12.53 -5.58
C THR A 364 12.89 -11.02 -5.63
N TYR A 365 12.75 -10.38 -4.48
CA TYR A 365 12.63 -8.94 -4.36
C TYR A 365 13.84 -8.20 -4.97
N CYS A 366 15.06 -8.61 -4.61
CA CYS A 366 16.29 -8.01 -5.12
C CYS A 366 16.51 -8.28 -6.62
N GLY A 367 15.94 -9.36 -7.15
CA GLY A 367 15.98 -9.66 -8.59
C GLY A 367 14.99 -8.85 -9.42
N ALA A 368 13.87 -8.47 -8.82
CA ALA A 368 12.83 -7.66 -9.45
C ALA A 368 13.14 -6.15 -9.41
N ASN A 369 13.99 -5.70 -8.47
CA ASN A 369 14.30 -4.31 -8.27
C ASN A 369 15.78 -4.01 -8.57
N SER A 370 16.04 -2.95 -9.28
CA SER A 370 17.40 -2.43 -9.42
C SER A 370 17.81 -1.73 -8.12
N ILE A 371 19.12 -1.75 -7.81
CA ILE A 371 19.64 -1.06 -6.62
C ILE A 371 19.41 0.46 -6.70
N SER A 372 19.33 1.01 -7.92
CA SER A 372 18.99 2.41 -8.16
C SER A 372 17.57 2.79 -7.74
N ASP A 373 16.67 1.80 -7.64
CA ASP A 373 15.26 2.03 -7.30
C ASP A 373 15.02 2.04 -5.79
N PHE A 374 16.04 1.72 -4.98
CA PHE A 374 15.91 1.83 -3.54
C PHE A 374 15.78 3.29 -3.12
N SER A 375 14.63 3.60 -2.55
CA SER A 375 14.38 4.86 -1.86
C SER A 375 15.51 5.15 -0.85
N PRO A 376 15.90 6.41 -0.65
CA PRO A 376 16.81 6.80 0.43
C PRO A 376 16.34 6.32 1.81
N PHE A 377 15.05 6.01 1.94
CA PHE A 377 14.44 5.43 3.16
C PHE A 377 14.57 3.89 3.26
N THR A 378 15.19 3.22 2.27
CA THR A 378 15.41 1.78 2.35
C THR A 378 16.46 1.49 3.44
N PRO A 379 16.17 0.64 4.45
CA PRO A 379 17.11 0.30 5.49
C PRO A 379 18.44 -0.22 4.93
N GLU A 380 19.55 0.16 5.54
CA GLU A 380 20.88 -0.25 5.08
C GLU A 380 21.07 -1.78 5.13
N SER A 381 20.45 -2.45 6.11
CA SER A 381 20.43 -3.91 6.20
C SER A 381 19.81 -4.55 4.95
N ALA A 382 18.69 -4.01 4.43
CA ALA A 382 18.05 -4.48 3.20
C ALA A 382 18.97 -4.27 1.99
N ARG A 383 19.60 -3.10 1.88
CA ARG A 383 20.57 -2.82 0.82
C ARG A 383 21.73 -3.82 0.85
N ARG A 384 22.28 -4.11 2.02
CA ARG A 384 23.39 -5.08 2.19
C ARG A 384 22.98 -6.49 1.76
N ILE A 385 21.79 -6.95 2.12
CA ILE A 385 21.30 -8.29 1.73
C ILE A 385 21.09 -8.36 0.22
N CYS A 386 20.47 -7.34 -0.39
CA CYS A 386 20.28 -7.29 -1.84
C CYS A 386 21.62 -7.21 -2.58
N VAL A 387 22.57 -6.41 -2.12
CA VAL A 387 23.93 -6.35 -2.68
C VAL A 387 24.59 -7.73 -2.60
N ALA A 388 24.54 -8.40 -1.46
CA ALA A 388 25.15 -9.72 -1.29
C ALA A 388 24.52 -10.77 -2.22
N SER A 389 23.18 -10.78 -2.34
CA SER A 389 22.45 -11.69 -3.24
C SER A 389 22.79 -11.44 -4.70
N GLN A 390 22.80 -10.18 -5.14
CA GLN A 390 23.13 -9.83 -6.53
C GLN A 390 24.61 -10.08 -6.83
N VAL A 391 25.52 -9.82 -5.90
CA VAL A 391 26.95 -10.13 -6.04
C VAL A 391 27.17 -11.60 -6.36
N GLY A 392 26.55 -12.51 -5.60
CA GLY A 392 26.66 -13.96 -5.84
C GLY A 392 26.15 -14.37 -7.22
N ALA A 393 24.99 -13.86 -7.65
CA ALA A 393 24.41 -14.14 -8.97
C ALA A 393 25.29 -13.58 -10.11
N LEU A 394 25.78 -12.35 -9.96
CA LEU A 394 26.65 -11.70 -10.95
C LEU A 394 28.00 -12.40 -11.05
N GLN A 395 28.61 -12.82 -9.93
CA GLN A 395 29.86 -13.59 -9.93
C GLN A 395 29.74 -14.88 -10.73
N LYS A 396 28.65 -15.63 -10.56
CA LYS A 396 28.38 -16.85 -11.35
C LYS A 396 28.29 -16.53 -12.87
N ARG A 397 27.57 -15.44 -13.23
CA ARG A 397 27.43 -15.03 -14.64
C ARG A 397 28.73 -14.48 -15.22
N MET A 398 29.55 -13.80 -14.43
CA MET A 398 30.87 -13.31 -14.86
C MET A 398 31.86 -14.46 -15.13
N ALA A 399 31.75 -15.56 -14.42
CA ALA A 399 32.56 -16.76 -14.62
C ALA A 399 32.13 -17.59 -15.84
N ALA A 400 30.86 -17.49 -16.24
CA ALA A 400 30.34 -18.23 -17.39
C ALA A 400 30.78 -17.56 -18.73
N PRO A 401 31.19 -18.34 -19.74
CA PRO A 401 31.43 -17.80 -21.09
C PRO A 401 30.10 -17.46 -21.77
N GLY A 402 30.04 -16.34 -22.52
CA GLY A 402 28.88 -16.00 -23.32
C GLY A 402 28.45 -14.52 -23.24
N PRO A 403 27.40 -14.15 -23.97
CA PRO A 403 26.96 -12.72 -24.09
C PRO A 403 26.45 -12.07 -22.79
N GLY A 404 26.10 -12.87 -21.79
CA GLY A 404 25.68 -12.36 -20.47
C GLY A 404 26.81 -11.83 -19.61
N LYS A 405 28.07 -12.11 -19.96
CA LYS A 405 29.23 -11.71 -19.15
C LYS A 405 29.42 -10.19 -19.07
N ALA A 406 29.25 -9.51 -20.18
CA ALA A 406 29.38 -8.05 -20.25
C ALA A 406 28.34 -7.35 -19.37
N ARG A 407 27.08 -7.78 -19.44
CA ARG A 407 26.00 -7.26 -18.57
C ARG A 407 26.25 -7.56 -17.09
N ALA A 408 26.77 -8.75 -16.79
CA ALA A 408 27.12 -9.10 -15.40
C ALA A 408 28.27 -8.25 -14.86
N LEU A 409 29.28 -7.92 -15.67
CA LEU A 409 30.36 -7.00 -15.33
C LEU A 409 29.84 -5.58 -15.09
N LEU A 410 28.95 -5.09 -15.98
CA LEU A 410 28.33 -3.78 -15.82
C LEU A 410 27.47 -3.72 -14.53
N GLY A 411 26.65 -4.73 -14.27
CA GLY A 411 25.85 -4.83 -13.06
C GLY A 411 26.71 -4.84 -11.79
N MET A 412 27.81 -5.61 -11.77
CA MET A 412 28.73 -5.64 -10.63
C MET A 412 29.44 -4.30 -10.43
N ALA A 413 29.82 -3.62 -11.53
CA ALA A 413 30.41 -2.29 -11.46
C ALA A 413 29.44 -1.29 -10.86
N ALA A 414 28.18 -1.28 -11.31
CA ALA A 414 27.13 -0.43 -10.79
C ALA A 414 26.84 -0.67 -9.29
N LEU A 415 26.90 -1.92 -8.84
CA LEU A 415 26.75 -2.28 -7.42
C LEU A 415 27.84 -1.64 -6.55
N TYR A 416 29.09 -1.79 -6.94
CA TYR A 416 30.21 -1.20 -6.19
C TYR A 416 30.21 0.33 -6.26
N ASP A 417 29.84 0.90 -7.39
CA ASP A 417 29.71 2.34 -7.58
C ASP A 417 28.63 2.92 -6.66
N HIS A 418 27.44 2.31 -6.65
CA HIS A 418 26.34 2.70 -5.78
C HIS A 418 26.66 2.54 -4.27
N ALA A 419 27.47 1.53 -3.94
CA ALA A 419 27.99 1.33 -2.59
C ALA A 419 29.14 2.29 -2.23
N GLY A 420 29.55 3.20 -3.13
CA GLY A 420 30.64 4.15 -2.92
C GLY A 420 32.04 3.52 -3.00
N VAL A 421 32.17 2.26 -3.40
CA VAL A 421 33.43 1.52 -3.47
C VAL A 421 34.05 1.68 -4.87
N ARG A 422 34.44 2.92 -5.19
CA ARG A 422 34.93 3.31 -6.53
C ARG A 422 36.12 2.49 -7.03
N GLU A 423 37.04 2.16 -6.14
CA GLU A 423 38.21 1.36 -6.46
C GLU A 423 37.88 -0.03 -7.03
N ARG A 424 36.76 -0.60 -6.65
CA ARG A 424 36.24 -1.86 -7.21
C ARG A 424 35.35 -1.66 -8.43
N ALA A 425 34.63 -0.56 -8.50
CA ALA A 425 33.73 -0.24 -9.61
C ALA A 425 34.48 0.06 -10.91
N LEU A 426 35.52 0.91 -10.85
CA LEU A 426 36.25 1.37 -12.03
C LEU A 426 36.85 0.24 -12.91
N PRO A 427 37.56 -0.78 -12.34
CA PRO A 427 38.07 -1.89 -13.14
C PRO A 427 36.96 -2.72 -13.80
N LEU A 428 35.81 -2.84 -13.15
CA LEU A 428 34.68 -3.61 -13.67
C LEU A 428 33.97 -2.88 -14.82
N TYR A 429 33.82 -1.55 -14.75
CA TYR A 429 33.31 -0.75 -15.88
C TYR A 429 34.20 -0.88 -17.10
N ARG A 430 35.55 -0.83 -16.95
CA ARG A 430 36.48 -1.02 -18.06
C ARG A 430 36.33 -2.40 -18.69
N ARG A 431 36.26 -3.45 -17.88
CA ARG A 431 36.04 -4.83 -18.34
C ARG A 431 34.66 -5.03 -18.99
N ALA A 432 33.63 -4.35 -18.49
CA ALA A 432 32.29 -4.37 -19.09
C ALA A 432 32.30 -3.72 -20.49
N MET A 433 32.96 -2.59 -20.64
CA MET A 433 33.14 -1.90 -21.93
C MET A 433 33.89 -2.78 -22.94
N GLU A 434 34.98 -3.44 -22.52
CA GLU A 434 35.76 -4.35 -23.39
C GLU A 434 34.96 -5.58 -23.79
N ALA A 435 34.28 -6.24 -22.84
CA ALA A 435 33.48 -7.41 -23.08
C ALA A 435 32.18 -7.11 -23.87
N GLY A 436 31.69 -5.88 -23.77
CA GLY A 436 30.47 -5.39 -24.41
C GLY A 436 30.66 -4.80 -25.82
N ARG A 437 31.83 -4.97 -26.46
CA ARG A 437 32.11 -4.41 -27.81
C ARG A 437 31.07 -4.80 -28.87
N ALA A 438 30.41 -5.94 -28.71
CA ALA A 438 29.34 -6.39 -29.58
C ALA A 438 27.95 -5.82 -29.23
N ASP A 439 27.80 -5.10 -28.07
CA ASP A 439 26.60 -4.42 -27.62
C ASP A 439 26.92 -2.93 -27.41
N PRO A 440 26.70 -2.07 -28.44
CA PRO A 440 27.09 -0.67 -28.40
C PRO A 440 26.43 0.10 -27.25
N GLY A 441 25.19 -0.23 -26.88
CA GLY A 441 24.47 0.43 -25.78
C GLY A 441 25.11 0.17 -24.42
N LEU A 442 25.54 -1.08 -24.19
CA LEU A 442 26.19 -1.49 -22.96
C LEU A 442 27.59 -0.86 -22.83
N ALA A 443 28.36 -0.87 -23.91
CA ALA A 443 29.69 -0.27 -23.94
C ALA A 443 29.62 1.24 -23.70
N GLU A 444 28.65 1.92 -24.29
CA GLU A 444 28.41 3.35 -24.14
C GLU A 444 28.00 3.71 -22.71
N THR A 445 27.12 2.90 -22.07
CA THR A 445 26.72 3.10 -20.67
C THR A 445 27.93 3.01 -19.74
N ALA A 446 28.78 1.98 -19.92
CA ALA A 446 29.98 1.82 -19.14
C ALA A 446 30.97 2.98 -19.34
N ARG A 447 31.12 3.47 -20.59
CA ARG A 447 31.97 4.60 -20.92
C ARG A 447 31.52 5.90 -20.26
N LYS A 448 30.23 6.26 -20.38
CA LYS A 448 29.67 7.47 -19.76
C LYS A 448 29.86 7.47 -18.25
N ARG A 449 29.69 6.34 -17.61
CA ARG A 449 29.87 6.25 -16.16
C ARG A 449 31.33 6.37 -15.75
N LEU A 450 32.28 5.80 -16.52
CA LEU A 450 33.72 5.98 -16.31
C LEU A 450 34.13 7.46 -16.42
N GLU A 451 33.64 8.16 -17.45
CA GLU A 451 33.87 9.57 -17.63
C GLU A 451 33.35 10.43 -16.47
N PHE A 452 32.11 10.14 -16.02
CA PHE A 452 31.50 10.78 -14.86
C PHE A 452 32.36 10.60 -13.60
N LEU A 453 32.74 9.34 -13.29
CA LEU A 453 33.55 9.03 -12.11
C LEU A 453 34.95 9.59 -12.17
N ALA A 454 35.53 9.79 -13.38
CA ALA A 454 36.81 10.42 -13.56
C ALA A 454 36.75 11.95 -13.38
N ALA A 455 35.60 12.56 -13.71
CA ALA A 455 35.38 14.01 -13.57
C ALA A 455 35.10 14.42 -12.11
N GLU A 456 34.52 13.56 -11.28
CA GLU A 456 34.37 13.78 -9.86
C GLU A 456 35.71 13.65 -9.13
N ARG A 457 36.41 14.77 -8.91
CA ARG A 457 37.59 14.79 -8.05
C ARG A 457 37.23 14.35 -6.63
N PRO A 458 38.12 13.58 -5.97
CA PRO A 458 37.92 13.28 -4.55
C PRO A 458 37.85 14.62 -3.79
N SER A 459 36.75 14.86 -3.08
CA SER A 459 36.68 15.91 -2.10
C SER A 459 37.83 15.70 -1.12
N ARG A 460 38.80 16.63 -1.09
CA ARG A 460 39.86 16.63 -0.10
C ARG A 460 39.25 16.54 1.27
N GLY A 461 39.74 15.58 2.05
CA GLY A 461 39.37 15.46 3.45
C GLY A 461 39.51 16.81 4.15
N GLN A 462 38.50 17.20 4.87
CA GLN A 462 38.65 18.16 5.93
C GLN A 462 39.24 17.40 7.12
N ASP A 463 40.55 17.43 7.23
CA ASP A 463 41.21 17.36 8.53
C ASP A 463 40.79 18.63 9.31
N ASN A 464 40.00 18.43 10.37
CA ASN A 464 40.13 19.05 11.70
C ASN A 464 39.08 18.47 12.65
#